data_243e4659921226fc9d9254e70cc7aa49
#
_entry.id   243e4659921226fc9d9254e70cc7aa49
#
_cell.length_a   1.000
_cell.length_b   1.000
_cell.length_c   1.000
_cell.angle_alpha   90.00
_cell.angle_beta   90.00
_cell.angle_gamma   90.00
#
_symmetry.space_group_name_H-M   'P 1'
#
loop_
_entity.id
_entity.type
_entity.pdbx_description
1 polymer ?
#
loop_
_entity_poly.entity_id
_entity_poly.type
_entity_poly.pdbx_seq_one_letter_code
_entity_poly.pdbx_strand_id
1 'polypeptide(L)'
;IKTKGFKIGLATSSPMALVDAVLARLNIGHYFAVRHSAEFEEYGKPHPAVYIQTATQLGFVPQECIAVEDSFNGLLAAKSATMKTIVIPEAINANNSRFSIADIQLSSLAELSADHLN
;
A
#
# COMPACT_ATOMS: atom_id res chain seq x y z
N ILE A 1 10.50 3.81 9.11
CA ILE A 1 10.54 3.87 7.63
C ILE A 1 10.93 5.27 7.19
N LYS A 2 10.24 6.27 7.68
CA LYS A 2 10.48 7.66 7.27
C LYS A 2 11.89 8.15 7.62
N THR A 3 12.47 7.62 8.67
CA THR A 3 13.82 8.00 9.11
C THR A 3 14.92 7.59 8.13
N LYS A 4 14.62 6.71 7.17
CA LYS A 4 15.54 6.28 6.13
C LYS A 4 15.46 7.13 4.85
N GLY A 5 14.73 8.25 4.89
CA GLY A 5 14.57 9.11 3.73
C GLY A 5 13.52 8.61 2.73
N PHE A 6 12.77 7.59 3.07
CA PHE A 6 11.66 7.09 2.24
C PHE A 6 10.47 8.03 2.32
N LYS A 7 9.78 8.20 1.21
CA LYS A 7 8.48 8.85 1.18
C LYS A 7 7.39 7.82 1.37
N ILE A 8 6.34 8.19 2.11
CA ILE A 8 5.21 7.31 2.38
C ILE A 8 3.98 7.87 1.66
N GLY A 9 3.33 7.02 0.88
CA GLY A 9 2.07 7.34 0.24
C GLY A 9 0.98 6.41 0.72
N LEU A 10 -0.25 6.88 0.70
CA LEU A 10 -1.44 6.10 1.00
C LEU A 10 -2.24 5.92 -0.29
N ALA A 11 -2.43 4.67 -0.71
CA ALA A 11 -3.26 4.28 -1.85
C ALA A 11 -4.44 3.48 -1.30
N THR A 12 -5.65 4.01 -1.43
CA THR A 12 -6.81 3.44 -0.75
C THR A 12 -8.00 3.29 -1.67
N SER A 13 -8.86 2.30 -1.36
CA SER A 13 -10.17 2.15 -2.01
C SER A 13 -11.25 2.99 -1.33
N SER A 14 -10.97 3.54 -0.16
CA SER A 14 -11.93 4.37 0.58
C SER A 14 -12.04 5.77 -0.02
N PRO A 15 -13.23 6.41 0.06
CA PRO A 15 -13.38 7.80 -0.36
C PRO A 15 -12.46 8.73 0.41
N MET A 16 -11.95 9.79 -0.23
CA MET A 16 -11.02 10.72 0.42
C MET A 16 -11.61 11.39 1.65
N ALA A 17 -12.91 11.68 1.66
CA ALA A 17 -13.54 12.26 2.84
C ALA A 17 -13.40 11.36 4.07
N LEU A 18 -13.55 10.04 3.88
CA LEU A 18 -13.35 9.08 4.96
C LEU A 18 -11.87 8.99 5.37
N VAL A 19 -10.98 8.96 4.40
CA VAL A 19 -9.54 8.92 4.64
C VAL A 19 -9.12 10.12 5.46
N ASP A 20 -9.51 11.32 5.05
CA ASP A 20 -9.13 12.55 5.74
C ASP A 20 -9.68 12.57 7.17
N ALA A 21 -10.92 12.10 7.38
CA ALA A 21 -11.50 12.02 8.71
C ALA A 21 -10.73 11.07 9.61
N VAL A 22 -10.36 9.89 9.10
CA VAL A 22 -9.60 8.90 9.89
C VAL A 22 -8.21 9.41 10.23
N LEU A 23 -7.51 9.97 9.24
CA LEU A 23 -6.15 10.49 9.46
C LEU A 23 -6.15 11.65 10.45
N ALA A 24 -7.15 12.54 10.39
CA ALA A 24 -7.29 13.64 11.34
C ALA A 24 -7.56 13.12 12.75
N ARG A 25 -8.46 12.13 12.88
CA ARG A 25 -8.80 11.53 14.18
C ARG A 25 -7.59 10.87 14.84
N LEU A 26 -6.77 10.19 14.04
CA LEU A 26 -5.57 9.51 14.52
C LEU A 26 -4.34 10.42 14.56
N ASN A 27 -4.45 11.62 14.02
CA ASN A 27 -3.35 12.60 13.94
C ASN A 27 -2.09 12.02 13.27
N ILE A 28 -2.27 11.30 12.15
CA ILE A 28 -1.17 10.66 11.43
C ILE A 28 -1.03 11.14 9.98
N GLY A 29 -1.89 12.06 9.55
CA GLY A 29 -1.88 12.53 8.15
C GLY A 29 -0.53 13.10 7.70
N HIS A 30 0.21 13.69 8.63
CA HIS A 30 1.50 14.31 8.32
C HIS A 30 2.60 13.29 7.96
N TYR A 31 2.39 12.00 8.22
CA TYR A 31 3.34 10.97 7.81
C TYR A 31 3.24 10.64 6.32
N PHE A 32 2.15 11.02 5.66
CA PHE A 32 1.92 10.67 4.26
C PHE A 32 2.21 11.85 3.34
N ALA A 33 3.18 11.68 2.45
CA ALA A 33 3.49 12.71 1.45
C ALA A 33 2.37 12.81 0.40
N VAL A 34 1.72 11.69 0.10
CA VAL A 34 0.63 11.60 -0.88
C VAL A 34 -0.48 10.72 -0.31
N ARG A 35 -1.72 11.14 -0.58
CA ARG A 35 -2.93 10.35 -0.29
C ARG A 35 -3.76 10.31 -1.55
N HIS A 36 -3.98 9.12 -2.10
CA HIS A 36 -4.72 8.96 -3.34
C HIS A 36 -5.77 7.88 -3.18
N SER A 37 -7.01 8.20 -3.56
CA SER A 37 -8.14 7.29 -3.50
C SER A 37 -8.51 6.76 -4.87
N ALA A 38 -8.86 5.48 -4.92
CA ALA A 38 -9.38 4.87 -6.12
C ALA A 38 -10.72 5.47 -6.56
N GLU A 39 -11.38 6.29 -5.72
CA GLU A 39 -12.59 6.99 -6.16
C GLU A 39 -12.34 7.94 -7.33
N PHE A 40 -11.09 8.39 -7.50
CA PHE A 40 -10.69 9.26 -8.61
C PHE A 40 -10.22 8.48 -9.83
N GLU A 41 -10.22 7.16 -9.77
CA GLU A 41 -9.82 6.29 -10.86
C GLU A 41 -11.05 5.68 -11.54
N GLU A 42 -10.94 5.40 -12.83
CA GLU A 42 -12.01 4.69 -13.54
C GLU A 42 -12.21 3.30 -12.96
N TYR A 43 -11.13 2.64 -12.55
CA TYR A 43 -11.17 1.29 -12.00
C TYR A 43 -10.42 1.25 -10.67
N GLY A 44 -11.07 0.69 -9.64
CA GLY A 44 -10.46 0.45 -8.35
C GLY A 44 -9.69 -0.86 -8.31
N LYS A 45 -9.11 -1.18 -7.14
CA LYS A 45 -8.42 -2.46 -6.93
C LYS A 45 -9.33 -3.63 -7.29
N PRO A 46 -8.85 -4.67 -7.94
CA PRO A 46 -7.45 -5.05 -8.19
C PRO A 46 -6.78 -4.36 -9.38
N HIS A 47 -7.43 -3.38 -10.02
CA HIS A 47 -6.78 -2.62 -11.09
C HIS A 47 -5.59 -1.83 -10.52
N PRO A 48 -4.45 -1.77 -11.22
CA PRO A 48 -3.24 -1.13 -10.68
C PRO A 48 -3.27 0.40 -10.67
N ALA A 49 -4.29 1.05 -11.24
CA ALA A 49 -4.29 2.51 -11.44
C ALA A 49 -4.03 3.29 -10.17
N VAL A 50 -4.64 2.92 -9.04
CA VAL A 50 -4.47 3.65 -7.78
C VAL A 50 -3.01 3.62 -7.32
N TYR A 51 -2.31 2.50 -7.50
CA TYR A 51 -0.90 2.39 -7.14
C TYR A 51 0.00 3.14 -8.10
N ILE A 52 -0.27 3.04 -9.41
CA ILE A 52 0.52 3.75 -10.42
C ILE A 52 0.43 5.26 -10.19
N GLN A 53 -0.77 5.78 -9.96
CA GLN A 53 -0.97 7.20 -9.73
C GLN A 53 -0.35 7.66 -8.41
N THR A 54 -0.44 6.85 -7.37
CA THR A 54 0.18 7.19 -6.09
C THR A 54 1.71 7.28 -6.24
N ALA A 55 2.32 6.33 -6.94
CA ALA A 55 3.75 6.37 -7.23
C ALA A 55 4.13 7.63 -8.01
N THR A 56 3.37 7.95 -9.05
CA THR A 56 3.59 9.15 -9.87
C THR A 56 3.55 10.42 -9.01
N GLN A 57 2.56 10.53 -8.12
CA GLN A 57 2.44 11.69 -7.25
C GLN A 57 3.57 11.76 -6.22
N LEU A 58 4.13 10.62 -5.82
CA LEU A 58 5.31 10.57 -4.97
C LEU A 58 6.59 10.97 -5.70
N GLY A 59 6.57 10.95 -7.03
CA GLY A 59 7.73 11.26 -7.85
C GLY A 59 8.58 10.04 -8.20
N PHE A 60 8.00 8.84 -8.14
CA PHE A 60 8.70 7.59 -8.43
C PHE A 60 7.98 6.77 -9.48
N VAL A 61 8.71 5.88 -10.15
CA VAL A 61 8.09 4.84 -10.97
C VAL A 61 7.71 3.65 -10.07
N PRO A 62 6.71 2.84 -10.45
CA PRO A 62 6.29 1.72 -9.59
C PRO A 62 7.41 0.75 -9.21
N GLN A 63 8.36 0.51 -10.11
CA GLN A 63 9.47 -0.40 -9.85
C GLN A 63 10.38 0.05 -8.70
N GLU A 64 10.30 1.34 -8.34
CA GLU A 64 11.06 1.91 -7.22
C GLU A 64 10.29 1.87 -5.91
N CYS A 65 9.06 1.37 -5.94
CA CYS A 65 8.14 1.43 -4.80
C CYS A 65 7.93 0.05 -4.18
N ILE A 66 7.63 0.06 -2.89
CA ILE A 66 7.22 -1.13 -2.13
C ILE A 66 5.80 -0.86 -1.62
N ALA A 67 4.88 -1.76 -1.92
CA ALA A 67 3.52 -1.70 -1.42
C ALA A 67 3.34 -2.65 -0.23
N VAL A 68 2.67 -2.16 0.80
CA VAL A 68 2.29 -2.96 1.96
C VAL A 68 0.78 -3.10 1.94
N GLU A 69 0.28 -4.34 1.90
CA GLU A 69 -1.15 -4.62 1.75
C GLU A 69 -1.61 -5.71 2.70
N ASP A 70 -2.91 -5.68 3.02
CA ASP A 70 -3.54 -6.69 3.86
C ASP A 70 -4.56 -7.55 3.10
N SER A 71 -5.01 -7.11 1.93
CA SER A 71 -6.03 -7.80 1.13
C SER A 71 -5.44 -8.38 -0.15
N PHE A 72 -6.13 -9.41 -0.68
CA PHE A 72 -5.70 -10.00 -1.96
C PHE A 72 -5.88 -9.03 -3.13
N ASN A 73 -7.02 -8.32 -3.17
CA ASN A 73 -7.25 -7.35 -4.26
C ASN A 73 -6.20 -6.24 -4.23
N GLY A 74 -5.82 -5.75 -3.06
CA GLY A 74 -4.75 -4.77 -2.95
C GLY A 74 -3.40 -5.32 -3.36
N LEU A 75 -3.09 -6.56 -2.96
CA LEU A 75 -1.86 -7.23 -3.35
C LEU A 75 -1.80 -7.40 -4.87
N LEU A 76 -2.88 -7.84 -5.48
CA LEU A 76 -2.95 -8.04 -6.94
C LEU A 76 -2.78 -6.71 -7.67
N ALA A 77 -3.39 -5.63 -7.16
CA ALA A 77 -3.22 -4.29 -7.75
C ALA A 77 -1.76 -3.84 -7.71
N ALA A 78 -1.08 -4.03 -6.58
CA ALA A 78 0.31 -3.65 -6.42
C ALA A 78 1.24 -4.49 -7.32
N LYS A 79 1.00 -5.80 -7.41
CA LYS A 79 1.75 -6.68 -8.31
C LYS A 79 1.54 -6.28 -9.77
N SER A 80 0.30 -5.97 -10.14
CA SER A 80 -0.01 -5.53 -11.50
C SER A 80 0.63 -4.18 -11.83
N ALA A 81 0.84 -3.34 -10.81
CA ALA A 81 1.58 -2.08 -10.97
C ALA A 81 3.10 -2.30 -11.04
N THR A 82 3.57 -3.51 -10.87
CA THR A 82 4.99 -3.90 -10.90
C THR A 82 5.79 -3.43 -9.69
N MET A 83 5.12 -3.23 -8.57
CA MET A 83 5.77 -2.89 -7.30
C MET A 83 6.29 -4.15 -6.61
N LYS A 84 7.33 -4.00 -5.78
CA LYS A 84 7.66 -5.01 -4.78
C LYS A 84 6.56 -5.02 -3.74
N THR A 85 6.18 -6.20 -3.26
CA THR A 85 5.01 -6.32 -2.39
C THR A 85 5.34 -7.01 -1.08
N ILE A 86 4.77 -6.47 -0.01
CA ILE A 86 4.76 -7.08 1.31
C ILE A 86 3.29 -7.22 1.69
N VAL A 87 2.84 -8.43 1.99
CA VAL A 87 1.47 -8.66 2.42
C VAL A 87 1.43 -9.06 3.89
N ILE A 88 0.47 -8.49 4.62
CA ILE A 88 0.22 -8.78 6.02
C ILE A 88 -1.28 -9.12 6.12
N PRO A 89 -1.68 -10.34 5.71
CA PRO A 89 -3.09 -10.69 5.71
C PRO A 89 -3.64 -10.83 7.12
N GLU A 90 -4.96 -10.69 7.26
CA GLU A 90 -5.62 -10.98 8.52
C GLU A 90 -5.31 -12.42 8.92
N ALA A 91 -5.23 -12.69 10.24
CA ALA A 91 -4.83 -13.99 10.76
C ALA A 91 -5.68 -15.14 10.20
N ILE A 92 -6.99 -14.90 9.99
CA ILE A 92 -7.89 -15.91 9.45
C ILE A 92 -7.53 -16.31 8.02
N ASN A 93 -6.85 -15.44 7.28
CA ASN A 93 -6.47 -15.65 5.88
C ASN A 93 -4.99 -15.97 5.71
N ALA A 94 -4.21 -16.03 6.79
CA ALA A 94 -2.74 -16.11 6.70
C ALA A 94 -2.25 -17.35 5.96
N ASN A 95 -2.98 -18.44 5.97
CA ASN A 95 -2.61 -19.69 5.31
C ASN A 95 -3.21 -19.85 3.92
N ASN A 96 -3.92 -18.84 3.41
CA ASN A 96 -4.48 -18.91 2.08
C ASN A 96 -3.35 -18.77 1.04
N SER A 97 -3.21 -19.78 0.19
CA SER A 97 -2.10 -19.89 -0.77
C SER A 97 -2.08 -18.76 -1.80
N ARG A 98 -3.21 -18.06 -2.03
CA ARG A 98 -3.24 -16.94 -2.99
C ARG A 98 -2.30 -15.79 -2.59
N PHE A 99 -1.96 -15.65 -1.30
CA PHE A 99 -1.01 -14.65 -0.85
C PHE A 99 0.44 -14.98 -1.20
N SER A 100 0.71 -16.18 -1.71
CA SER A 100 2.07 -16.59 -2.12
C SER A 100 2.62 -15.76 -3.29
N ILE A 101 1.79 -14.99 -3.98
CA ILE A 101 2.27 -14.10 -5.06
C ILE A 101 3.03 -12.88 -4.52
N ALA A 102 2.90 -12.57 -3.24
CA ALA A 102 3.66 -11.47 -2.62
C ALA A 102 5.14 -11.81 -2.57
N ASP A 103 5.98 -10.79 -2.63
CA ASP A 103 7.42 -10.98 -2.46
C ASP A 103 7.76 -11.34 -1.02
N ILE A 104 7.04 -10.78 -0.07
CA ILE A 104 7.23 -11.04 1.37
C ILE A 104 5.86 -11.15 2.02
N GLN A 105 5.70 -12.12 2.93
CA GLN A 105 4.52 -12.21 3.77
C GLN A 105 4.93 -12.13 5.24
N LEU A 106 4.29 -11.24 5.98
CA LEU A 106 4.51 -11.06 7.41
C LEU A 106 3.22 -11.36 8.17
N SER A 107 3.34 -11.71 9.44
CA SER A 107 2.19 -12.02 10.30
C SER A 107 1.61 -10.76 10.95
N SER A 108 2.43 -9.73 11.14
CA SER A 108 1.97 -8.46 11.71
C SER A 108 2.86 -7.32 11.23
N LEU A 109 2.31 -6.10 11.28
CA LEU A 109 3.04 -4.90 10.92
C LEU A 109 4.27 -4.69 11.81
N ALA A 110 4.23 -5.19 13.03
CA ALA A 110 5.35 -5.08 13.97
C ALA A 110 6.61 -5.80 13.46
N GLU A 111 6.47 -6.79 12.58
CA GLU A 111 7.59 -7.50 11.98
C GLU A 111 8.28 -6.72 10.86
N LEU A 112 7.67 -5.65 10.37
CA LEU A 112 8.25 -4.87 9.27
C LEU A 112 9.50 -4.15 9.76
N SER A 113 10.59 -4.31 9.02
CA SER A 113 11.88 -3.69 9.33
C SER A 113 12.47 -3.02 8.10
N ALA A 114 13.51 -2.22 8.33
CA ALA A 114 14.21 -1.55 7.24
C ALA A 114 14.79 -2.53 6.23
N ASP A 115 15.16 -3.74 6.66
CA ASP A 115 15.71 -4.76 5.76
C ASP A 115 14.70 -5.19 4.70
N HIS A 116 13.42 -5.19 5.01
CA HIS A 116 12.36 -5.54 4.06
C HIS A 116 12.24 -4.49 2.94
N LEU A 117 12.73 -3.28 3.17
CA LEU A 117 12.58 -2.16 2.25
C LEU A 117 13.78 -1.98 1.30
N ASN A 118 14.79 -2.82 1.44
CA ASN A 118 15.98 -2.75 0.59
C ASN A 118 15.88 -3.63 -0.65
#